data_f67a3f86b15c4addf0b84da721fbcdd6
#
_entry.id   f67a3f86b15c4addf0b84da721fbcdd6
#
_cell.length_a   1.000
_cell.length_b   1.000
_cell.length_c   1.000
_cell.angle_alpha   90.00
_cell.angle_beta   90.00
_cell.angle_gamma   90.00
#
_symmetry.space_group_name_H-M   'P 1'
#
loop_
_entity.id
_entity.type
_entity.pdbx_description
1 polymer ?
#
loop_
_entity_poly.entity_id
_entity_poly.type
_entity_poly.pdbx_seq_one_letter_code
_entity_poly.pdbx_strand_id
1 'polypeptide(L)'
;MIDYNKIMIITLDKKSVLYSTDAIELGIDVNSYFKKRNMFVKCLNHLDRYINTTFSRIAYGDWKKRLNGIELLILNSHFFSKSVIKYVNKYYPHVRIIIWYSNPVSVDTPIDFFDGLNCEIWSFDKKDVEQFYLNYNNQFIDTSSLKVVSHEKKYKSELCFIGIDKGRLTYLTELQTFFKEVGIDSMIYIVDSSRNSSSTYQYEKPLSYQEVINYEGNSKAILDIVQENQTGLSLRPIESIFLGVKLITNNNMVKYQDFYNEQNCFLLTERPLSELKQFLN
;
A
#
# COMPACT_ATOMS: atom_id res chain seq x y z
N MET A 1 11.81 24.12 -11.05
CA MET A 1 12.11 23.37 -9.81
C MET A 1 10.78 23.15 -9.09
N ILE A 2 10.50 21.94 -8.62
CA ILE A 2 9.24 21.65 -7.90
C ILE A 2 9.33 22.29 -6.50
N ASP A 3 8.33 23.07 -6.13
CA ASP A 3 8.20 23.63 -4.78
C ASP A 3 7.37 22.66 -3.91
N TYR A 4 8.05 21.82 -3.15
CA TYR A 4 7.41 20.80 -2.31
C TYR A 4 6.52 21.39 -1.22
N ASN A 5 6.75 22.65 -0.78
CA ASN A 5 5.90 23.32 0.20
C ASN A 5 4.49 23.64 -0.32
N LYS A 6 4.30 23.57 -1.64
CA LYS A 6 2.99 23.74 -2.31
C LYS A 6 2.26 22.41 -2.56
N ILE A 7 2.82 21.31 -2.06
CA ILE A 7 2.21 19.99 -2.16
C ILE A 7 1.63 19.58 -0.81
N MET A 8 0.41 19.10 -0.82
CA MET A 8 -0.27 18.54 0.35
C MET A 8 -0.69 17.11 0.09
N ILE A 9 -0.48 16.25 1.06
CA ILE A 9 -0.97 14.86 1.05
C ILE A 9 -1.96 14.70 2.19
N ILE A 10 -3.14 14.12 1.92
CA ILE A 10 -4.11 13.78 2.95
C ILE A 10 -4.37 12.28 2.93
N THR A 11 -4.15 11.63 4.06
CA THR A 11 -4.26 10.18 4.26
C THR A 11 -5.12 9.86 5.48
N LEU A 12 -5.44 8.59 5.69
CA LEU A 12 -6.20 8.15 6.88
C LEU A 12 -5.38 8.27 8.16
N ASP A 13 -4.11 8.00 8.09
CA ASP A 13 -3.16 8.12 9.19
C ASP A 13 -1.89 8.83 8.71
N LYS A 14 -1.47 9.88 9.43
CA LYS A 14 -0.22 10.60 9.17
C LYS A 14 1.02 9.72 9.25
N LYS A 15 0.91 8.60 9.96
CA LYS A 15 1.96 7.59 10.09
C LYS A 15 1.93 6.55 8.99
N SER A 16 1.07 6.73 7.97
CA SER A 16 1.00 5.81 6.84
C SER A 16 2.33 5.80 6.10
N VAL A 17 2.87 4.61 5.93
CA VAL A 17 4.15 4.29 5.29
C VAL A 17 4.38 4.98 3.95
N LEU A 18 3.30 5.13 3.17
CA LEU A 18 3.39 5.65 1.81
C LEU A 18 3.71 7.15 1.73
N TYR A 19 3.66 7.90 2.84
CA TYR A 19 3.70 9.36 2.77
C TYR A 19 4.42 10.03 3.94
N SER A 20 5.13 9.25 4.80
CA SER A 20 5.46 9.82 6.10
C SER A 20 6.75 10.63 6.13
N THR A 21 7.87 9.99 6.24
CA THR A 21 9.10 10.69 6.65
C THR A 21 9.76 11.38 5.48
N ASP A 22 9.95 10.70 4.36
CA ASP A 22 10.61 11.28 3.17
C ASP A 22 9.80 12.46 2.62
N ALA A 23 8.45 12.37 2.60
CA ALA A 23 7.61 13.48 2.15
C ALA A 23 7.72 14.70 3.06
N ILE A 24 7.74 14.49 4.38
CA ILE A 24 7.90 15.57 5.37
C ILE A 24 9.30 16.21 5.27
N GLU A 25 10.35 15.40 5.10
CA GLU A 25 11.72 15.90 4.91
C GLU A 25 11.88 16.76 3.65
N LEU A 26 11.10 16.44 2.60
CA LEU A 26 11.03 17.25 1.39
C LEU A 26 10.21 18.56 1.56
N GLY A 27 9.55 18.75 2.69
CA GLY A 27 8.69 19.91 2.96
C GLY A 27 7.23 19.74 2.52
N ILE A 28 6.82 18.53 2.14
CA ILE A 28 5.42 18.24 1.78
C ILE A 28 4.55 18.25 3.04
N ASP A 29 3.38 18.90 2.97
CA ASP A 29 2.44 19.01 4.08
C ASP A 29 1.57 17.74 4.19
N VAL A 30 1.96 16.81 5.07
CA VAL A 30 1.24 15.53 5.27
C VAL A 30 0.20 15.64 6.39
N ASN A 31 -1.05 15.26 6.10
CA ASN A 31 -2.19 15.44 7.00
C ASN A 31 -3.10 14.22 7.07
N SER A 32 -3.91 14.16 8.13
CA SER A 32 -5.05 13.24 8.23
C SER A 32 -6.33 13.91 7.78
N TYR A 33 -7.27 13.14 7.16
CA TYR A 33 -8.56 13.66 6.72
C TYR A 33 -9.29 14.43 7.81
N PHE A 34 -9.30 13.90 9.05
CA PHE A 34 -10.07 14.42 10.18
C PHE A 34 -9.18 14.72 11.38
N LYS A 35 -9.58 15.70 12.20
CA LYS A 35 -8.92 16.00 13.48
C LYS A 35 -8.96 14.82 14.45
N LYS A 36 -10.13 14.19 14.57
CA LYS A 36 -10.38 12.98 15.36
C LYS A 36 -11.38 12.10 14.63
N ARG A 37 -11.10 10.80 14.59
CA ARG A 37 -11.99 9.79 13.99
C ARG A 37 -12.84 9.14 15.08
N ASN A 38 -14.01 9.73 15.37
CA ASN A 38 -14.97 9.22 16.34
C ASN A 38 -16.25 8.71 15.67
N MET A 39 -17.20 8.19 16.46
CA MET A 39 -18.49 7.68 15.96
C MET A 39 -19.28 8.75 15.18
N PHE A 40 -19.29 9.99 15.67
CA PHE A 40 -19.96 11.10 15.02
C PHE A 40 -19.41 11.36 13.60
N VAL A 41 -18.10 11.39 13.44
CA VAL A 41 -17.45 11.54 12.11
C VAL A 41 -17.79 10.37 11.21
N LYS A 42 -17.88 9.15 11.73
CA LYS A 42 -18.31 7.99 10.96
C LYS A 42 -19.76 8.14 10.46
N CYS A 43 -20.68 8.62 11.29
CA CYS A 43 -22.06 8.89 10.89
C CYS A 43 -22.15 9.97 9.80
N LEU A 44 -21.42 11.08 9.95
CA LEU A 44 -21.39 12.15 8.95
C LEU A 44 -20.86 11.64 7.60
N ASN A 45 -19.80 10.85 7.62
CA ASN A 45 -19.25 10.27 6.39
C ASN A 45 -20.23 9.28 5.73
N HIS A 46 -20.97 8.53 6.53
CA HIS A 46 -22.00 7.64 6.00
C HIS A 46 -23.11 8.44 5.31
N LEU A 47 -23.58 9.52 5.93
CA LEU A 47 -24.54 10.44 5.31
C LEU A 47 -23.98 11.05 4.02
N ASP A 48 -22.76 11.56 4.02
CA ASP A 48 -22.13 12.15 2.84
C ASP A 48 -22.06 11.16 1.66
N ARG A 49 -21.90 9.89 1.95
CA ARG A 49 -21.89 8.83 0.94
C ARG A 49 -23.26 8.62 0.31
N TYR A 50 -24.33 8.58 1.13
CA TYR A 50 -25.68 8.24 0.66
C TYR A 50 -26.42 9.43 0.04
N ILE A 51 -26.34 10.61 0.63
CA ILE A 51 -27.07 11.79 0.16
C ILE A 51 -26.19 12.82 -0.56
N ASN A 52 -24.97 12.41 -0.91
CA ASN A 52 -24.03 13.18 -1.73
C ASN A 52 -23.74 14.60 -1.18
N THR A 53 -23.63 14.72 0.14
CA THR A 53 -23.33 15.97 0.86
C THR A 53 -21.87 16.09 1.27
N THR A 54 -21.52 17.15 2.00
CA THR A 54 -20.19 17.40 2.56
C THR A 54 -20.28 17.75 4.06
N PHE A 55 -21.20 17.15 4.80
CA PHE A 55 -21.37 17.43 6.24
C PHE A 55 -20.13 17.08 7.06
N SER A 56 -19.36 16.05 6.65
CA SER A 56 -18.12 15.67 7.31
C SER A 56 -17.05 16.78 7.33
N ARG A 57 -17.20 17.84 6.50
CA ARG A 57 -16.28 18.99 6.45
C ARG A 57 -16.06 19.68 7.79
N ILE A 58 -17.01 19.59 8.72
CA ILE A 58 -16.90 20.17 10.06
C ILE A 58 -15.81 19.46 10.89
N ALA A 59 -15.57 18.19 10.58
CA ALA A 59 -14.57 17.35 11.27
C ALA A 59 -13.21 17.30 10.53
N TYR A 60 -13.07 17.99 9.40
CA TYR A 60 -11.81 18.02 8.65
C TYR A 60 -10.66 18.54 9.51
N GLY A 61 -9.47 18.02 9.21
CA GLY A 61 -8.22 18.43 9.83
C GLY A 61 -7.89 19.91 9.61
N ASP A 62 -6.84 20.39 10.25
CA ASP A 62 -6.40 21.78 10.11
C ASP A 62 -5.78 22.09 8.74
N TRP A 63 -5.57 21.09 7.90
CA TRP A 63 -5.12 21.21 6.53
C TRP A 63 -5.98 22.19 5.70
N LYS A 64 -7.30 22.22 5.94
CA LYS A 64 -8.22 23.12 5.22
C LYS A 64 -7.87 24.60 5.33
N LYS A 65 -7.15 25.02 6.39
CA LYS A 65 -6.72 26.41 6.58
C LYS A 65 -5.50 26.77 5.75
N ARG A 66 -4.78 25.79 5.22
CA ARG A 66 -3.53 25.97 4.48
C ARG A 66 -3.68 25.81 2.97
N LEU A 67 -4.87 25.49 2.47
CA LEU A 67 -5.12 25.24 1.05
C LEU A 67 -4.83 26.44 0.13
N ASN A 68 -4.88 27.67 0.64
CA ASN A 68 -4.57 28.85 -0.17
C ASN A 68 -3.17 28.85 -0.79
N GLY A 69 -2.20 28.23 -0.11
CA GLY A 69 -0.81 28.15 -0.58
C GLY A 69 -0.51 26.84 -1.31
N ILE A 70 -1.49 25.95 -1.49
CA ILE A 70 -1.30 24.63 -2.09
C ILE A 70 -1.65 24.67 -3.58
N GLU A 71 -0.79 24.10 -4.40
CA GLU A 71 -1.00 23.92 -5.85
C GLU A 71 -1.37 22.48 -6.20
N LEU A 72 -0.89 21.51 -5.41
CA LEU A 72 -1.13 20.08 -5.62
C LEU A 72 -1.63 19.39 -4.35
N LEU A 73 -2.78 18.73 -4.43
CA LEU A 73 -3.35 17.90 -3.38
C LEU A 73 -3.38 16.44 -3.82
N ILE A 74 -2.76 15.55 -3.05
CA ILE A 74 -2.77 14.12 -3.27
C ILE A 74 -3.63 13.45 -2.19
N LEU A 75 -4.60 12.65 -2.62
CA LEU A 75 -5.52 11.90 -1.78
C LEU A 75 -5.47 10.42 -2.13
N ASN A 76 -5.53 9.54 -1.13
CA ASN A 76 -5.74 8.12 -1.41
C ASN A 76 -7.15 7.87 -1.95
N SER A 77 -7.29 6.82 -2.78
CA SER A 77 -8.58 6.31 -3.25
C SER A 77 -9.39 5.77 -2.06
N HIS A 78 -10.18 6.64 -1.46
CA HIS A 78 -11.03 6.30 -0.32
C HIS A 78 -12.36 7.05 -0.43
N PHE A 79 -13.44 6.48 0.11
CA PHE A 79 -14.74 7.12 0.04
C PHE A 79 -14.81 8.52 0.70
N PHE A 80 -13.91 8.82 1.67
CA PHE A 80 -13.77 10.17 2.24
C PHE A 80 -13.23 11.19 1.24
N SER A 81 -12.46 10.75 0.25
CA SER A 81 -11.84 11.63 -0.74
C SER A 81 -12.87 12.39 -1.54
N LYS A 82 -14.02 11.78 -1.86
CA LYS A 82 -15.10 12.42 -2.62
C LYS A 82 -15.57 13.74 -1.98
N SER A 83 -15.82 13.75 -0.67
CA SER A 83 -16.28 14.97 0.02
C SER A 83 -15.19 16.04 0.11
N VAL A 84 -13.90 15.61 0.25
CA VAL A 84 -12.76 16.53 0.23
C VAL A 84 -12.60 17.16 -1.14
N ILE A 85 -12.66 16.38 -2.23
CA ILE A 85 -12.59 16.90 -3.60
C ILE A 85 -13.67 17.93 -3.85
N LYS A 86 -14.92 17.63 -3.50
CA LYS A 86 -16.03 18.58 -3.63
C LYS A 86 -15.79 19.90 -2.88
N TYR A 87 -15.25 19.79 -1.66
CA TYR A 87 -14.90 20.96 -0.87
C TYR A 87 -13.80 21.78 -1.55
N VAL A 88 -12.73 21.13 -2.00
CA VAL A 88 -11.61 21.83 -2.66
C VAL A 88 -12.02 22.40 -4.00
N ASN A 89 -12.73 21.66 -4.86
CA ASN A 89 -13.22 22.16 -6.14
C ASN A 89 -14.08 23.42 -5.98
N LYS A 90 -14.90 23.47 -4.90
CA LYS A 90 -15.78 24.60 -4.65
C LYS A 90 -15.04 25.86 -4.14
N TYR A 91 -14.09 25.69 -3.21
CA TYR A 91 -13.51 26.81 -2.50
C TYR A 91 -12.05 27.13 -2.93
N TYR A 92 -11.38 26.18 -3.59
CA TYR A 92 -9.99 26.29 -4.02
C TYR A 92 -9.79 25.70 -5.43
N PRO A 93 -10.51 26.22 -6.45
CA PRO A 93 -10.56 25.64 -7.79
C PRO A 93 -9.22 25.65 -8.52
N HIS A 94 -8.22 26.39 -8.02
CA HIS A 94 -6.85 26.43 -8.54
C HIS A 94 -6.02 25.23 -8.13
N VAL A 95 -6.44 24.47 -7.10
CA VAL A 95 -5.69 23.31 -6.60
C VAL A 95 -5.89 22.12 -7.54
N ARG A 96 -4.81 21.63 -8.11
CA ARG A 96 -4.78 20.36 -8.84
C ARG A 96 -4.96 19.22 -7.86
N ILE A 97 -5.85 18.25 -8.14
CA ILE A 97 -6.14 17.14 -7.25
C ILE A 97 -5.78 15.81 -7.93
N ILE A 98 -5.00 14.98 -7.24
CA ILE A 98 -4.68 13.62 -7.65
C ILE A 98 -5.32 12.64 -6.65
N ILE A 99 -6.09 11.69 -7.18
CA ILE A 99 -6.54 10.50 -6.45
C ILE A 99 -5.56 9.38 -6.76
N TRP A 100 -4.91 8.88 -5.71
CA TRP A 100 -3.93 7.83 -5.80
C TRP A 100 -4.51 6.48 -5.37
N TYR A 101 -4.55 5.53 -6.29
CA TYR A 101 -4.88 4.13 -6.01
C TYR A 101 -3.62 3.38 -5.60
N SER A 102 -3.47 3.13 -4.30
CA SER A 102 -2.38 2.33 -3.73
C SER A 102 -2.70 0.82 -3.63
N ASN A 103 -3.90 0.44 -4.04
CA ASN A 103 -4.37 -0.92 -4.25
C ASN A 103 -5.11 -0.95 -5.59
N PRO A 104 -5.26 -2.12 -6.24
CA PRO A 104 -6.08 -2.23 -7.43
C PRO A 104 -7.50 -1.69 -7.22
N VAL A 105 -8.10 -1.20 -8.28
CA VAL A 105 -9.49 -0.74 -8.28
C VAL A 105 -10.40 -1.86 -7.78
N SER A 106 -11.32 -1.53 -6.89
CA SER A 106 -12.22 -2.50 -6.26
C SER A 106 -13.64 -1.96 -6.14
N VAL A 107 -14.57 -2.85 -5.79
CA VAL A 107 -15.98 -2.48 -5.54
C VAL A 107 -16.16 -1.51 -4.37
N ASP A 108 -15.18 -1.43 -3.45
CA ASP A 108 -15.22 -0.51 -2.30
C ASP A 108 -14.92 0.93 -2.71
N THR A 109 -14.09 1.10 -3.74
CA THR A 109 -13.70 2.40 -4.31
C THR A 109 -13.64 2.30 -5.84
N PRO A 110 -14.78 2.15 -6.51
CA PRO A 110 -14.82 2.08 -7.96
C PRO A 110 -14.51 3.45 -8.58
N ILE A 111 -14.08 3.46 -9.85
CA ILE A 111 -13.65 4.69 -10.54
C ILE A 111 -14.77 5.70 -10.68
N ASP A 112 -15.99 5.24 -11.02
CA ASP A 112 -17.20 6.07 -11.18
C ASP A 112 -17.59 6.83 -9.88
N PHE A 113 -17.02 6.41 -8.76
CA PHE A 113 -17.18 7.13 -7.50
C PHE A 113 -16.69 8.59 -7.58
N PHE A 114 -15.75 8.87 -8.47
CA PHE A 114 -15.15 10.19 -8.68
C PHE A 114 -15.71 10.93 -9.90
N ASP A 115 -16.69 10.36 -10.61
CA ASP A 115 -17.28 10.96 -11.80
C ASP A 115 -17.83 12.36 -11.52
N GLY A 116 -17.62 13.27 -12.47
CA GLY A 116 -18.04 14.65 -12.40
C GLY A 116 -17.26 15.52 -11.43
N LEU A 117 -16.18 15.01 -10.83
CA LEU A 117 -15.27 15.77 -9.97
C LEU A 117 -14.03 16.21 -10.77
N ASN A 118 -13.56 17.44 -10.50
CA ASN A 118 -12.32 17.93 -11.09
C ASN A 118 -11.14 17.35 -10.32
N CYS A 119 -10.66 16.16 -10.73
CA CYS A 119 -9.49 15.48 -10.20
C CYS A 119 -8.91 14.53 -11.25
N GLU A 120 -7.63 14.24 -11.12
CA GLU A 120 -6.95 13.21 -11.88
C GLU A 120 -6.92 11.91 -11.08
N ILE A 121 -7.06 10.77 -11.75
CA ILE A 121 -6.98 9.45 -11.11
C ILE A 121 -5.71 8.76 -11.60
N TRP A 122 -4.93 8.28 -10.65
CA TRP A 122 -3.64 7.63 -10.87
C TRP A 122 -3.60 6.27 -10.19
N SER A 123 -3.01 5.28 -10.85
CA SER A 123 -2.83 3.93 -10.31
C SER A 123 -1.40 3.44 -10.54
N PHE A 124 -0.96 2.54 -9.66
CA PHE A 124 0.28 1.78 -9.84
C PHE A 124 0.07 0.48 -10.63
N ASP A 125 -1.17 0.05 -10.80
CA ASP A 125 -1.51 -1.18 -11.50
C ASP A 125 -1.76 -0.89 -12.99
N LYS A 126 -0.92 -1.46 -13.87
CA LYS A 126 -1.02 -1.24 -15.32
C LYS A 126 -2.33 -1.75 -15.90
N LYS A 127 -2.89 -2.84 -15.35
CA LYS A 127 -4.19 -3.37 -15.77
C LYS A 127 -5.31 -2.36 -15.49
N ASP A 128 -5.32 -1.75 -14.31
CA ASP A 128 -6.28 -0.68 -13.99
C ASP A 128 -6.12 0.52 -14.91
N VAL A 129 -4.86 0.91 -15.17
CA VAL A 129 -4.53 2.04 -16.06
C VAL A 129 -5.09 1.81 -17.46
N GLU A 130 -4.90 0.62 -18.03
CA GLU A 130 -5.39 0.27 -19.36
C GLU A 130 -6.92 0.12 -19.37
N GLN A 131 -7.49 -0.55 -18.36
CA GLN A 131 -8.92 -0.82 -18.29
C GLN A 131 -9.77 0.45 -18.07
N PHE A 132 -9.28 1.39 -17.28
CA PHE A 132 -10.02 2.58 -16.85
C PHE A 132 -9.43 3.89 -17.40
N TYR A 133 -8.42 3.83 -18.28
CA TYR A 133 -7.76 5.00 -18.88
C TYR A 133 -7.19 5.98 -17.84
N LEU A 134 -6.50 5.42 -16.82
CA LEU A 134 -5.93 6.18 -15.72
C LEU A 134 -4.51 6.67 -16.02
N ASN A 135 -4.02 7.59 -15.21
CA ASN A 135 -2.61 7.93 -15.21
C ASN A 135 -1.80 6.86 -14.45
N TYR A 136 -0.57 6.61 -14.90
CA TYR A 136 0.32 5.62 -14.29
C TYR A 136 1.42 6.27 -13.47
N ASN A 137 1.70 5.70 -12.30
CA ASN A 137 2.94 5.89 -11.56
C ASN A 137 3.28 4.63 -10.75
N ASN A 138 4.55 4.40 -10.45
CA ASN A 138 4.97 3.32 -9.57
C ASN A 138 4.48 3.55 -8.12
N GLN A 139 4.49 2.49 -7.30
CA GLN A 139 4.20 2.59 -5.88
C GLN A 139 5.15 3.58 -5.19
N PHE A 140 4.62 4.31 -4.22
CA PHE A 140 5.42 5.12 -3.32
C PHE A 140 5.94 4.26 -2.17
N ILE A 141 7.19 4.50 -1.78
CA ILE A 141 7.81 3.85 -0.62
C ILE A 141 8.50 4.92 0.24
N ASP A 142 8.46 4.72 1.55
CA ASP A 142 9.20 5.54 2.52
C ASP A 142 10.58 4.91 2.74
N THR A 143 11.60 5.49 2.10
CA THR A 143 12.96 4.96 2.15
C THR A 143 13.64 5.15 3.50
N SER A 144 13.17 6.09 4.32
CA SER A 144 13.72 6.36 5.64
C SER A 144 13.56 5.16 6.58
N SER A 145 12.40 4.49 6.51
CA SER A 145 12.15 3.26 7.28
C SER A 145 13.05 2.10 6.88
N LEU A 146 13.47 2.05 5.62
CA LEU A 146 14.35 0.99 5.09
C LEU A 146 15.80 1.18 5.52
N LYS A 147 16.26 2.42 5.74
CA LYS A 147 17.64 2.73 6.14
C LYS A 147 17.99 2.30 7.59
N VAL A 148 16.99 2.02 8.40
CA VAL A 148 17.15 1.77 9.85
C VAL A 148 17.41 0.29 10.17
N VAL A 149 17.38 -0.60 9.20
CA VAL A 149 17.58 -2.04 9.44
C VAL A 149 19.03 -2.32 9.76
N SER A 150 19.30 -2.75 10.98
CA SER A 150 20.57 -3.35 11.32
C SER A 150 20.57 -4.79 10.81
N HIS A 151 21.39 -5.09 9.81
CA HIS A 151 21.59 -6.47 9.38
C HIS A 151 22.32 -7.23 10.51
N GLU A 152 21.59 -8.05 11.23
CA GLU A 152 22.18 -9.03 12.12
C GLU A 152 22.93 -10.04 11.24
N LYS A 153 24.13 -10.49 11.68
CA LYS A 153 24.94 -11.47 10.93
C LYS A 153 24.25 -12.83 10.75
N LYS A 154 23.14 -13.08 11.44
CA LYS A 154 22.38 -14.33 11.38
C LYS A 154 20.93 -14.04 11.08
N TYR A 155 20.45 -14.56 9.96
CA TYR A 155 19.02 -14.50 9.62
C TYR A 155 18.16 -15.17 10.68
N LYS A 156 16.98 -14.56 10.97
CA LYS A 156 16.00 -15.10 11.92
C LYS A 156 15.10 -16.15 11.27
N SER A 157 14.94 -16.07 9.95
CA SER A 157 14.22 -17.07 9.14
C SER A 157 14.86 -17.16 7.75
N GLU A 158 14.58 -18.22 7.01
CA GLU A 158 15.00 -18.31 5.61
C GLU A 158 14.04 -17.56 4.71
N LEU A 159 12.74 -17.55 5.06
CA LEU A 159 11.70 -16.93 4.28
C LEU A 159 10.71 -16.18 5.18
N CYS A 160 10.30 -14.99 4.78
CA CYS A 160 9.36 -14.17 5.52
C CYS A 160 8.20 -13.72 4.63
N PHE A 161 6.96 -13.93 5.10
CA PHE A 161 5.75 -13.30 4.59
C PHE A 161 5.04 -12.59 5.73
N ILE A 162 4.76 -11.30 5.59
CA ILE A 162 3.94 -10.54 6.52
C ILE A 162 2.90 -9.78 5.72
N GLY A 163 1.62 -9.98 5.98
CA GLY A 163 0.60 -9.24 5.26
C GLY A 163 -0.82 -9.58 5.62
N ILE A 164 -1.72 -8.74 5.12
CA ILE A 164 -3.16 -8.94 5.24
C ILE A 164 -3.59 -10.10 4.35
N ASP A 165 -4.53 -10.92 4.78
CA ASP A 165 -5.03 -12.09 4.05
C ASP A 165 -5.45 -11.74 2.61
N LYS A 166 -6.38 -10.83 2.43
CA LYS A 166 -6.89 -10.43 1.10
C LYS A 166 -7.27 -11.62 0.20
N GLY A 167 -7.81 -12.70 0.77
CA GLY A 167 -8.21 -13.91 0.06
C GLY A 167 -7.08 -14.89 -0.28
N ARG A 168 -5.88 -14.72 0.31
CA ARG A 168 -4.69 -15.55 0.04
C ARG A 168 -4.43 -16.63 1.07
N LEU A 169 -5.29 -16.74 2.11
CA LEU A 169 -5.09 -17.64 3.24
C LEU A 169 -4.80 -19.07 2.80
N THR A 170 -5.64 -19.64 1.93
CA THR A 170 -5.50 -21.03 1.46
C THR A 170 -4.13 -21.24 0.82
N TYR A 171 -3.76 -20.40 -0.13
CA TYR A 171 -2.48 -20.52 -0.82
C TYR A 171 -1.28 -20.34 0.12
N LEU A 172 -1.35 -19.38 1.05
CA LEU A 172 -0.29 -19.16 2.03
C LEU A 172 -0.14 -20.34 3.00
N THR A 173 -1.21 -20.97 3.41
CA THR A 173 -1.16 -22.16 4.30
C THR A 173 -0.66 -23.41 3.57
N GLU A 174 -0.98 -23.57 2.29
CA GLU A 174 -0.40 -24.61 1.43
C GLU A 174 1.11 -24.43 1.28
N LEU A 175 1.57 -23.22 0.98
CA LEU A 175 3.00 -22.91 0.91
C LEU A 175 3.70 -23.14 2.26
N GLN A 176 3.09 -22.73 3.37
CA GLN A 176 3.66 -22.95 4.71
C GLN A 176 3.83 -24.44 5.01
N THR A 177 2.86 -25.27 4.62
CA THR A 177 2.94 -26.72 4.76
C THR A 177 4.10 -27.27 3.94
N PHE A 178 4.20 -26.89 2.67
CA PHE A 178 5.30 -27.27 1.80
C PHE A 178 6.67 -26.88 2.37
N PHE A 179 6.83 -25.63 2.84
CA PHE A 179 8.11 -25.17 3.41
C PHE A 179 8.53 -26.03 4.61
N LYS A 180 7.57 -26.38 5.46
CA LYS A 180 7.84 -27.26 6.61
C LYS A 180 8.29 -28.66 6.17
N GLU A 181 7.64 -29.23 5.14
CA GLU A 181 7.97 -30.57 4.63
C GLU A 181 9.38 -30.63 4.03
N VAL A 182 9.80 -29.57 3.32
CA VAL A 182 11.14 -29.52 2.72
C VAL A 182 12.22 -28.92 3.65
N GLY A 183 11.85 -28.59 4.90
CA GLY A 183 12.76 -28.07 5.93
C GLY A 183 13.27 -26.66 5.61
N ILE A 184 12.41 -25.79 5.09
CA ILE A 184 12.66 -24.34 4.97
C ILE A 184 12.08 -23.65 6.21
N ASP A 185 12.90 -22.91 6.93
CA ASP A 185 12.48 -22.11 8.07
C ASP A 185 11.73 -20.86 7.58
N SER A 186 10.41 -20.86 7.73
CA SER A 186 9.54 -19.83 7.18
C SER A 186 8.70 -19.15 8.26
N MET A 187 8.67 -17.83 8.22
CA MET A 187 7.78 -16.99 9.00
C MET A 187 6.61 -16.52 8.13
N ILE A 188 5.45 -17.12 8.27
CA ILE A 188 4.22 -16.73 7.56
C ILE A 188 3.28 -16.04 8.55
N TYR A 189 3.23 -14.72 8.48
CA TYR A 189 2.50 -13.86 9.40
C TYR A 189 1.30 -13.23 8.69
N ILE A 190 0.09 -13.73 8.97
CA ILE A 190 -1.14 -13.35 8.26
C ILE A 190 -2.04 -12.55 9.19
N VAL A 191 -2.42 -11.35 8.76
CA VAL A 191 -3.32 -10.45 9.46
C VAL A 191 -4.72 -10.51 8.84
N ASP A 192 -5.76 -10.43 9.66
CA ASP A 192 -7.15 -10.43 9.18
C ASP A 192 -7.44 -9.25 8.24
N SER A 193 -8.07 -9.54 7.10
CA SER A 193 -8.54 -8.52 6.15
C SER A 193 -9.98 -8.11 6.38
N SER A 194 -10.76 -8.93 7.07
CA SER A 194 -12.20 -8.76 7.17
C SER A 194 -12.62 -8.32 8.57
N ARG A 195 -13.59 -7.43 8.62
CA ARG A 195 -14.28 -7.06 9.86
C ARG A 195 -15.25 -8.16 10.35
N ASN A 196 -15.47 -9.21 9.53
CA ASN A 196 -16.43 -10.28 9.75
C ASN A 196 -15.86 -11.62 9.27
N SER A 197 -14.65 -12.01 9.68
CA SER A 197 -14.12 -13.30 9.30
C SER A 197 -14.89 -14.42 10.03
N SER A 198 -15.52 -15.29 9.26
CA SER A 198 -16.04 -16.58 9.74
C SER A 198 -14.95 -17.67 9.74
N SER A 199 -13.70 -17.28 9.53
CA SER A 199 -12.56 -18.19 9.46
C SER A 199 -12.22 -18.75 10.83
N THR A 200 -11.95 -20.06 10.89
CA THR A 200 -11.38 -20.73 12.07
C THR A 200 -9.87 -20.50 12.20
N TYR A 201 -9.24 -19.83 11.22
CA TYR A 201 -7.83 -19.52 11.26
C TYR A 201 -7.54 -18.45 12.31
N GLN A 202 -6.49 -18.66 13.10
CA GLN A 202 -6.04 -17.71 14.10
C GLN A 202 -5.13 -16.67 13.44
N TYR A 203 -5.71 -15.52 13.11
CA TYR A 203 -4.97 -14.40 12.55
C TYR A 203 -4.10 -13.69 13.59
N GLU A 204 -3.02 -13.12 13.10
CA GLU A 204 -2.08 -12.33 13.88
C GLU A 204 -2.53 -10.87 14.03
N LYS A 205 -1.96 -10.16 15.02
CA LYS A 205 -2.19 -8.73 15.20
C LYS A 205 -1.39 -7.92 14.19
N PRO A 206 -1.94 -6.77 13.70
CA PRO A 206 -1.17 -5.90 12.81
C PRO A 206 0.17 -5.47 13.43
N LEU A 207 1.24 -5.57 12.65
CA LEU A 207 2.56 -5.03 12.98
C LEU A 207 2.70 -3.59 12.48
N SER A 208 3.56 -2.82 13.13
CA SER A 208 4.03 -1.55 12.58
C SER A 208 4.92 -1.82 11.35
N TYR A 209 5.03 -0.85 10.46
CA TYR A 209 5.88 -1.02 9.29
C TYR A 209 7.35 -1.28 9.65
N GLN A 210 7.86 -0.61 10.67
CA GLN A 210 9.22 -0.84 11.14
C GLN A 210 9.44 -2.28 11.61
N GLU A 211 8.44 -2.90 12.27
CA GLU A 211 8.51 -4.31 12.64
C GLU A 211 8.52 -5.20 11.39
N VAL A 212 7.67 -4.90 10.38
CA VAL A 212 7.66 -5.62 9.10
C VAL A 212 9.04 -5.59 8.46
N ILE A 213 9.60 -4.40 8.27
CA ILE A 213 10.93 -4.21 7.67
C ILE A 213 12.04 -4.90 8.46
N ASN A 214 11.96 -4.91 9.78
CA ASN A 214 12.93 -5.65 10.62
C ASN A 214 12.87 -7.17 10.40
N TYR A 215 11.68 -7.74 10.25
CA TYR A 215 11.55 -9.17 9.95
C TYR A 215 12.04 -9.50 8.55
N GLU A 216 11.62 -8.71 7.56
CA GLU A 216 12.01 -8.89 6.16
C GLU A 216 13.53 -8.77 5.97
N GLY A 217 14.15 -7.72 6.54
CA GLY A 217 15.60 -7.50 6.45
C GLY A 217 16.45 -8.54 7.20
N ASN A 218 15.88 -9.27 8.17
CA ASN A 218 16.53 -10.36 8.88
C ASN A 218 16.09 -11.75 8.36
N SER A 219 15.57 -11.82 7.14
CA SER A 219 15.25 -13.06 6.42
C SER A 219 16.13 -13.18 5.18
N LYS A 220 16.40 -14.40 4.69
CA LYS A 220 17.15 -14.59 3.43
C LYS A 220 16.32 -14.15 2.22
N ALA A 221 14.99 -14.32 2.30
CA ALA A 221 14.06 -13.96 1.23
C ALA A 221 12.73 -13.41 1.75
N ILE A 222 12.14 -12.49 0.99
CA ILE A 222 10.77 -12.02 1.18
C ILE A 222 9.85 -12.79 0.24
N LEU A 223 8.74 -13.31 0.78
CA LEU A 223 7.68 -13.92 0.00
C LEU A 223 6.62 -12.87 -0.34
N ASP A 224 6.46 -12.61 -1.61
CA ASP A 224 5.47 -11.69 -2.16
C ASP A 224 4.38 -12.46 -2.89
N ILE A 225 3.24 -12.63 -2.24
CA ILE A 225 2.04 -13.18 -2.87
C ILE A 225 1.08 -12.03 -3.12
N VAL A 226 0.91 -11.64 -4.39
CA VAL A 226 -0.06 -10.61 -4.75
C VAL A 226 -1.49 -11.14 -4.69
N GLN A 227 -2.44 -10.24 -4.48
CA GLN A 227 -3.86 -10.59 -4.52
C GLN A 227 -4.30 -10.92 -5.95
N GLU A 228 -5.40 -11.63 -6.06
CA GLU A 228 -5.97 -11.97 -7.36
C GLU A 228 -6.19 -10.70 -8.22
N ASN A 229 -5.87 -10.80 -9.50
CA ASN A 229 -5.98 -9.73 -10.49
C ASN A 229 -5.04 -8.51 -10.29
N GLN A 230 -4.13 -8.52 -9.34
CA GLN A 230 -3.10 -7.49 -9.21
C GLN A 230 -1.96 -7.76 -10.19
N THR A 231 -1.65 -6.79 -11.05
CA THR A 231 -0.47 -6.82 -11.94
C THR A 231 0.61 -5.83 -11.50
N GLY A 232 0.23 -4.76 -10.82
CA GLY A 232 1.17 -3.80 -10.27
C GLY A 232 2.06 -4.41 -9.18
N LEU A 233 3.28 -3.90 -9.06
CA LEU A 233 4.20 -4.34 -8.02
C LEU A 233 3.67 -3.97 -6.64
N SER A 234 3.71 -4.92 -5.71
CA SER A 234 3.52 -4.63 -4.29
C SER A 234 4.74 -3.84 -3.76
N LEU A 235 4.76 -3.51 -2.47
CA LEU A 235 5.95 -2.89 -1.86
C LEU A 235 7.12 -3.87 -1.74
N ARG A 236 6.87 -5.17 -1.56
CA ARG A 236 7.88 -6.19 -1.27
C ARG A 236 9.01 -6.31 -2.29
N PRO A 237 8.78 -6.26 -3.61
CA PRO A 237 9.88 -6.19 -4.58
C PRO A 237 10.82 -5.02 -4.34
N ILE A 238 10.30 -3.86 -3.99
CA ILE A 238 11.11 -2.67 -3.70
C ILE A 238 11.83 -2.85 -2.35
N GLU A 239 11.12 -3.32 -1.32
CA GLU A 239 11.68 -3.64 -0.02
C GLU A 239 12.84 -4.64 -0.14
N SER A 240 12.70 -5.69 -0.95
CA SER A 240 13.76 -6.68 -1.16
C SER A 240 15.05 -6.09 -1.73
N ILE A 241 14.93 -5.12 -2.66
CA ILE A 241 16.07 -4.41 -3.23
C ILE A 241 16.80 -3.58 -2.15
N PHE A 242 16.04 -2.75 -1.41
CA PHE A 242 16.62 -1.89 -0.39
C PHE A 242 17.21 -2.67 0.79
N LEU A 243 16.62 -3.80 1.14
CA LEU A 243 17.06 -4.66 2.23
C LEU A 243 18.19 -5.64 1.80
N GLY A 244 18.46 -5.74 0.49
CA GLY A 244 19.48 -6.65 -0.03
C GLY A 244 19.13 -8.13 0.19
N VAL A 245 17.85 -8.49 0.21
CA VAL A 245 17.34 -9.86 0.40
C VAL A 245 16.70 -10.40 -0.88
N LYS A 246 16.64 -11.72 -1.02
CA LYS A 246 16.03 -12.36 -2.19
C LYS A 246 14.52 -12.14 -2.22
N LEU A 247 13.92 -12.19 -3.41
CA LEU A 247 12.48 -12.09 -3.64
C LEU A 247 11.92 -13.41 -4.15
N ILE A 248 10.83 -13.88 -3.55
CA ILE A 248 10.05 -15.02 -4.04
C ILE A 248 8.63 -14.49 -4.31
N THR A 249 8.14 -14.58 -5.55
CA THR A 249 6.85 -13.95 -5.89
C THR A 249 6.04 -14.77 -6.89
N ASN A 250 4.72 -14.61 -6.84
CA ASN A 250 3.79 -15.07 -7.86
C ASN A 250 3.46 -13.99 -8.90
N ASN A 251 4.06 -12.80 -8.80
CA ASN A 251 3.84 -11.69 -9.75
C ASN A 251 4.84 -11.75 -10.91
N ASN A 252 4.41 -12.24 -12.07
CA ASN A 252 5.25 -12.33 -13.27
C ASN A 252 5.72 -10.97 -13.82
N MET A 253 5.07 -9.86 -13.42
CA MET A 253 5.50 -8.52 -13.85
C MET A 253 6.85 -8.11 -13.29
N VAL A 254 7.34 -8.79 -12.26
CA VAL A 254 8.70 -8.63 -11.73
C VAL A 254 9.75 -8.94 -12.80
N LYS A 255 9.49 -9.90 -13.69
CA LYS A 255 10.41 -10.29 -14.77
C LYS A 255 10.75 -9.16 -15.74
N TYR A 256 9.85 -8.19 -15.89
CA TYR A 256 10.01 -7.05 -16.78
C TYR A 256 10.57 -5.80 -16.11
N GLN A 257 11.10 -5.95 -14.90
CA GLN A 257 11.71 -4.84 -14.16
C GLN A 257 13.22 -4.86 -14.32
N ASP A 258 13.84 -3.69 -14.32
CA ASP A 258 15.29 -3.52 -14.50
C ASP A 258 16.12 -4.23 -13.40
N PHE A 259 15.51 -4.46 -12.22
CA PHE A 259 16.17 -5.15 -11.11
C PHE A 259 16.06 -6.68 -11.18
N TYR A 260 15.30 -7.24 -12.11
CA TYR A 260 15.09 -8.68 -12.19
C TYR A 260 16.39 -9.43 -12.49
N ASN A 261 16.66 -10.43 -11.67
CA ASN A 261 17.74 -11.40 -11.86
C ASN A 261 17.31 -12.74 -11.25
N GLU A 262 17.48 -13.83 -11.98
CA GLU A 262 17.11 -15.18 -11.53
C GLU A 262 17.83 -15.65 -10.27
N GLN A 263 18.99 -15.06 -9.93
CA GLN A 263 19.71 -15.34 -8.69
C GLN A 263 19.08 -14.65 -7.48
N ASN A 264 18.35 -13.53 -7.69
CA ASN A 264 17.73 -12.74 -6.62
C ASN A 264 16.22 -12.86 -6.59
N CYS A 265 15.60 -13.26 -7.71
CA CYS A 265 14.14 -13.36 -7.87
C CYS A 265 13.72 -14.78 -8.25
N PHE A 266 12.80 -15.36 -7.48
CA PHE A 266 12.19 -16.67 -7.76
C PHE A 266 10.73 -16.47 -8.14
N LEU A 267 10.37 -16.80 -9.38
CA LEU A 267 9.00 -16.71 -9.87
C LEU A 267 8.28 -18.04 -9.61
N LEU A 268 7.34 -18.05 -8.68
CA LEU A 268 6.55 -19.24 -8.30
C LEU A 268 5.73 -19.83 -9.44
N THR A 269 5.44 -19.03 -10.46
CA THR A 269 4.67 -19.41 -11.65
C THR A 269 5.52 -20.03 -12.77
N GLU A 270 6.85 -19.85 -12.73
CA GLU A 270 7.76 -20.31 -13.78
C GLU A 270 8.73 -21.39 -13.28
N ARG A 271 9.05 -21.39 -11.98
CA ARG A 271 10.04 -22.31 -11.40
C ARG A 271 9.36 -23.29 -10.44
N PRO A 272 9.74 -24.59 -10.50
CA PRO A 272 9.18 -25.59 -9.60
C PRO A 272 9.64 -25.34 -8.15
N LEU A 273 8.73 -25.53 -7.20
CA LEU A 273 9.01 -25.32 -5.77
C LEU A 273 10.19 -26.18 -5.25
N SER A 274 10.51 -27.32 -5.92
CA SER A 274 11.65 -28.16 -5.58
C SER A 274 13.00 -27.45 -5.67
N GLU A 275 13.11 -26.39 -6.49
CA GLU A 275 14.32 -25.58 -6.63
C GLU A 275 14.48 -24.52 -5.53
N LEU A 276 13.42 -24.28 -4.74
CA LEU A 276 13.40 -23.15 -3.81
C LEU A 276 14.48 -23.24 -2.74
N LYS A 277 14.76 -24.45 -2.23
CA LYS A 277 15.80 -24.66 -1.23
C LYS A 277 17.20 -24.35 -1.78
N GLN A 278 17.46 -24.71 -3.03
CA GLN A 278 18.71 -24.35 -3.72
C GLN A 278 18.81 -22.85 -3.94
N PHE A 279 17.70 -22.21 -4.32
CA PHE A 279 17.66 -20.76 -4.51
C PHE A 279 17.96 -20.00 -3.22
N LEU A 280 17.52 -20.48 -2.05
CA LEU A 280 17.76 -19.84 -0.75
C LEU A 280 19.20 -19.98 -0.24
N ASN A 281 19.96 -20.92 -0.75
CA ASN A 281 21.37 -21.13 -0.41
C ASN A 281 22.29 -20.30 -1.31
#